data_a099da27deab39bdd5d0fad2b2fe404c
#
_entry.id   a099da27deab39bdd5d0fad2b2fe404c
#
_cell.length_a   1.000
_cell.length_b   1.000
_cell.length_c   1.000
_cell.angle_alpha   90.00
_cell.angle_beta   90.00
_cell.angle_gamma   90.00
#
_symmetry.space_group_name_H-M   'P 1'
#
loop_
_entity.id
_entity.type
_entity.pdbx_description
1 polymer ?
#
loop_
_entity_poly.entity_id
_entity_poly.type
_entity_poly.pdbx_seq_one_letter_code
_entity_poly.pdbx_strand_id
1 'polypeptide(L)'
;MHNIYKVGGHCFKVSGSILCSVLERMAGFAPFEVAEGDDNVPEFFFMEGKSGNIPAFCERQYVFAHEGVEGIFGCTAGGYLLRLSPVNEKSLFLWTDNEVNVCYLCGNWSARLVRFALWIGYGIQTAMSDTVAIHSSCIVYRQKAVLFLGESGTGKSTHTRLWQEYRAGAVLLNDDSPVVHVEHTGIWVYGSPWSGKTPCYKAERYELAGCVRLSQETSNRMVRLGILRSYAALHPSSPP
;
A
#
# COMPACT_ATOMS: atom_id res chain seq x y z
N MET A 1 -0.98 -14.53 -19.87
CA MET A 1 -0.32 -14.78 -18.58
C MET A 1 -1.04 -13.99 -17.53
N HIS A 2 -1.33 -14.58 -16.38
CA HIS A 2 -1.95 -13.89 -15.25
C HIS A 2 -1.54 -14.56 -13.94
N ASN A 3 -1.59 -13.80 -12.85
CA ASN A 3 -1.35 -14.23 -11.47
C ASN A 3 -2.45 -13.64 -10.59
N ILE A 4 -2.79 -14.31 -9.51
CA ILE A 4 -3.75 -13.85 -8.51
C ILE A 4 -3.01 -13.60 -7.20
N TYR A 5 -3.31 -12.49 -6.56
CA TYR A 5 -2.72 -12.08 -5.29
C TYR A 5 -3.81 -11.82 -4.26
N LYS A 6 -3.50 -12.12 -2.99
CA LYS A 6 -4.40 -11.82 -1.85
C LYS A 6 -3.69 -10.93 -0.85
N VAL A 7 -4.17 -9.70 -0.69
CA VAL A 7 -3.60 -8.70 0.22
C VAL A 7 -4.74 -8.04 1.01
N GLY A 8 -4.59 -7.88 2.31
CA GLY A 8 -5.59 -7.21 3.16
C GLY A 8 -6.96 -7.89 3.20
N GLY A 9 -7.04 -9.17 2.81
CA GLY A 9 -8.30 -9.90 2.64
C GLY A 9 -8.85 -9.86 1.22
N HIS A 10 -8.40 -8.93 0.36
CA HIS A 10 -8.86 -8.74 -1.02
C HIS A 10 -8.05 -9.56 -2.02
N CYS A 11 -8.75 -10.19 -2.96
CA CYS A 11 -8.13 -10.88 -4.08
C CYS A 11 -8.14 -9.99 -5.33
N PHE A 12 -7.01 -9.93 -6.02
CA PHE A 12 -6.92 -9.24 -7.31
C PHE A 12 -6.13 -10.04 -8.34
N LYS A 13 -6.53 -9.89 -9.59
CA LYS A 13 -5.88 -10.56 -10.73
C LYS A 13 -5.00 -9.57 -11.49
N VAL A 14 -3.79 -9.97 -11.75
CA VAL A 14 -2.84 -9.24 -12.60
C VAL A 14 -2.74 -9.95 -13.93
N SER A 15 -2.93 -9.24 -15.05
CA SER A 15 -2.95 -9.82 -16.39
C SER A 15 -2.08 -9.01 -17.36
N GLY A 16 -1.33 -9.73 -18.16
CA GLY A 16 -0.42 -9.20 -19.16
C GLY A 16 0.97 -9.83 -19.04
N SER A 17 1.68 -9.95 -20.15
CA SER A 17 2.97 -10.63 -20.18
C SER A 17 4.09 -9.81 -19.52
N ILE A 18 4.10 -8.50 -19.76
CA ILE A 18 5.11 -7.60 -19.20
C ILE A 18 4.85 -7.38 -17.71
N LEU A 19 3.60 -7.07 -17.35
CA LEU A 19 3.23 -6.78 -15.96
C LEU A 19 3.47 -7.99 -15.05
N CYS A 20 3.03 -9.19 -15.44
CA CYS A 20 3.30 -10.42 -14.69
C CYS A 20 4.82 -10.66 -14.55
N SER A 21 5.58 -10.54 -15.64
CA SER A 21 7.04 -10.71 -15.60
C SER A 21 7.75 -9.69 -14.71
N VAL A 22 7.21 -8.47 -14.57
CA VAL A 22 7.74 -7.46 -13.62
C VAL A 22 7.46 -7.88 -12.19
N LEU A 23 6.25 -8.35 -11.87
CA LEU A 23 5.87 -8.79 -10.51
C LEU A 23 6.64 -10.04 -10.06
N GLU A 24 6.82 -11.03 -10.94
CA GLU A 24 7.62 -12.24 -10.66
C GLU A 24 9.05 -11.92 -10.21
N ARG A 25 9.62 -10.82 -10.68
CA ARG A 25 10.96 -10.35 -10.26
C ARG A 25 10.93 -9.53 -8.96
N MET A 26 9.75 -9.20 -8.45
CA MET A 26 9.59 -8.48 -7.18
C MET A 26 9.35 -9.47 -6.04
N ALA A 27 10.37 -9.77 -5.25
CA ALA A 27 10.28 -10.69 -4.11
C ALA A 27 9.12 -10.36 -3.14
N GLY A 28 8.68 -9.10 -3.08
CA GLY A 28 7.60 -8.67 -2.21
C GLY A 28 6.23 -9.23 -2.57
N PHE A 29 5.97 -9.59 -3.82
CA PHE A 29 4.68 -10.10 -4.25
C PHE A 29 4.53 -11.63 -4.10
N ALA A 30 5.64 -12.37 -4.16
CA ALA A 30 5.61 -13.83 -4.11
C ALA A 30 4.86 -14.42 -2.89
N PRO A 31 4.99 -13.91 -1.65
CA PRO A 31 4.26 -14.46 -0.51
C PRO A 31 2.74 -14.26 -0.57
N PHE A 32 2.27 -13.35 -1.41
CA PHE A 32 0.85 -12.99 -1.54
C PHE A 32 0.18 -13.64 -2.75
N GLU A 33 0.94 -14.36 -3.57
CA GLU A 33 0.41 -15.09 -4.71
C GLU A 33 -0.41 -16.28 -4.25
N VAL A 34 -1.60 -16.46 -4.82
CA VAL A 34 -2.52 -17.53 -4.49
C VAL A 34 -2.99 -18.26 -5.75
N ALA A 35 -3.33 -19.53 -5.61
CA ALA A 35 -3.92 -20.28 -6.70
C ALA A 35 -5.34 -19.76 -7.02
N GLU A 36 -5.72 -19.83 -8.29
CA GLU A 36 -7.10 -19.57 -8.75
C GLU A 36 -8.02 -20.64 -8.18
N GLY A 37 -9.16 -20.25 -7.59
CA GLY A 37 -10.12 -21.17 -7.00
C GLY A 37 -11.27 -20.42 -6.33
N ASP A 38 -12.26 -21.17 -5.84
CA ASP A 38 -13.50 -20.62 -5.28
C ASP A 38 -13.27 -19.69 -4.07
N ASP A 39 -12.19 -19.93 -3.30
CA ASP A 39 -11.82 -19.10 -2.14
C ASP A 39 -11.00 -17.85 -2.52
N ASN A 40 -10.60 -17.71 -3.79
CA ASN A 40 -9.73 -16.65 -4.28
C ASN A 40 -10.29 -16.01 -5.55
N VAL A 41 -11.56 -15.64 -5.53
CA VAL A 41 -12.21 -14.93 -6.63
C VAL A 41 -11.73 -13.49 -6.68
N PRO A 42 -11.15 -13.02 -7.80
CA PRO A 42 -10.67 -11.64 -7.91
C PRO A 42 -11.82 -10.63 -7.82
N GLU A 43 -11.66 -9.65 -6.94
CA GLU A 43 -12.59 -8.53 -6.75
C GLU A 43 -12.29 -7.40 -7.75
N PHE A 44 -11.02 -7.25 -8.14
CA PHE A 44 -10.57 -6.26 -9.11
C PHE A 44 -9.34 -6.73 -9.90
N PHE A 45 -8.96 -5.95 -10.92
CA PHE A 45 -8.00 -6.38 -11.91
C PHE A 45 -6.96 -5.31 -12.20
N PHE A 46 -5.70 -5.71 -12.38
CA PHE A 46 -4.66 -4.91 -12.98
C PHE A 46 -4.31 -5.48 -14.35
N MET A 47 -4.38 -4.67 -15.39
CA MET A 47 -4.19 -5.10 -16.77
C MET A 47 -3.21 -4.20 -17.53
N GLU A 48 -2.50 -4.77 -18.47
CA GLU A 48 -1.75 -3.98 -19.44
C GLU A 48 -2.71 -3.19 -20.33
N GLY A 49 -2.54 -1.87 -20.31
CA GLY A 49 -3.27 -0.96 -21.18
C GLY A 49 -2.50 -0.60 -22.45
N LYS A 50 -3.19 0.03 -23.40
CA LYS A 50 -2.61 0.56 -24.63
C LYS A 50 -2.42 2.07 -24.52
N SER A 51 -1.31 2.60 -25.04
CA SER A 51 -1.00 4.05 -24.97
C SER A 51 -2.08 4.94 -25.60
N GLY A 52 -2.75 4.46 -26.62
CA GLY A 52 -3.87 5.20 -27.26
C GLY A 52 -5.13 5.28 -26.42
N ASN A 53 -5.23 4.53 -25.33
CA ASN A 53 -6.40 4.51 -24.43
C ASN A 53 -6.18 5.29 -23.14
N ILE A 54 -5.02 5.92 -22.95
CA ILE A 54 -4.75 6.74 -21.75
C ILE A 54 -5.68 7.94 -21.75
N PRO A 55 -6.57 8.09 -20.74
CA PRO A 55 -7.51 9.20 -20.67
C PRO A 55 -6.81 10.53 -20.40
N ALA A 56 -7.47 11.63 -20.70
CA ALA A 56 -7.02 12.96 -20.30
C ALA A 56 -7.47 13.29 -18.87
N PHE A 57 -6.69 14.09 -18.15
CA PHE A 57 -7.14 14.66 -16.88
C PHE A 57 -8.28 15.65 -17.12
N CYS A 58 -9.39 15.48 -16.42
CA CYS A 58 -10.40 16.51 -16.23
C CYS A 58 -9.98 17.50 -15.12
N GLU A 59 -9.42 16.95 -14.04
CA GLU A 59 -8.93 17.72 -12.90
C GLU A 59 -7.67 17.05 -12.31
N ARG A 60 -6.66 17.85 -11.99
CA ARG A 60 -5.48 17.40 -11.26
C ARG A 60 -5.69 17.70 -9.78
N GLN A 61 -5.71 16.67 -8.95
CA GLN A 61 -5.97 16.78 -7.51
C GLN A 61 -4.68 16.86 -6.70
N TYR A 62 -3.67 16.07 -7.07
CA TYR A 62 -2.39 16.02 -6.36
C TYR A 62 -1.22 16.04 -7.35
N VAL A 63 -0.22 16.85 -7.02
CA VAL A 63 1.08 16.87 -7.70
C VAL A 63 2.14 16.68 -6.62
N PHE A 64 3.01 15.71 -6.80
CA PHE A 64 4.09 15.41 -5.87
C PHE A 64 5.39 15.11 -6.60
N ALA A 65 6.51 15.27 -5.91
CA ALA A 65 7.82 14.87 -6.40
C ALA A 65 8.56 14.10 -5.32
N HIS A 66 9.04 12.92 -5.64
CA HIS A 66 9.78 12.08 -4.72
C HIS A 66 10.83 11.25 -5.46
N GLU A 67 12.08 11.26 -4.97
CA GLU A 67 13.20 10.48 -5.50
C GLU A 67 13.37 10.59 -7.03
N GLY A 68 13.23 11.80 -7.59
CA GLY A 68 13.39 12.05 -9.02
C GLY A 68 12.23 11.58 -9.90
N VAL A 69 11.07 11.34 -9.30
CA VAL A 69 9.81 11.07 -10.01
C VAL A 69 8.81 12.18 -9.69
N GLU A 70 8.28 12.83 -10.73
CA GLU A 70 7.08 13.66 -10.62
C GLU A 70 5.85 12.76 -10.75
N GLY A 71 4.92 12.87 -9.81
CA GLY A 71 3.63 12.20 -9.84
C GLY A 71 2.49 13.21 -9.99
N ILE A 72 1.53 12.89 -10.84
CA ILE A 72 0.26 13.62 -10.96
C ILE A 72 -0.87 12.63 -10.83
N PHE A 73 -1.77 12.89 -9.88
CA PHE A 73 -3.00 12.12 -9.68
C PHE A 73 -4.20 13.03 -9.85
N GLY A 74 -5.26 12.54 -10.46
CA GLY A 74 -6.49 13.30 -10.64
C GLY A 74 -7.60 12.51 -11.29
N CYS A 75 -8.74 13.19 -11.50
CA CYS A 75 -9.92 12.62 -12.13
C CYS A 75 -9.85 12.69 -13.67
N THR A 76 -10.51 11.73 -14.30
CA THR A 76 -10.81 11.68 -15.73
C THR A 76 -12.32 11.64 -15.95
N ALA A 77 -12.78 11.60 -17.17
CA ALA A 77 -14.21 11.45 -17.46
C ALA A 77 -14.79 10.10 -16.97
N GLY A 78 -13.96 9.05 -16.86
CA GLY A 78 -14.39 7.70 -16.51
C GLY A 78 -13.73 7.15 -15.24
N GLY A 79 -13.03 7.95 -14.44
CA GLY A 79 -12.37 7.44 -13.23
C GLY A 79 -11.17 8.27 -12.81
N TYR A 80 -10.05 7.62 -12.51
CA TYR A 80 -8.83 8.26 -12.03
C TYR A 80 -7.66 8.00 -12.98
N LEU A 81 -6.70 8.91 -12.98
CA LEU A 81 -5.43 8.76 -13.69
C LEU A 81 -4.27 9.16 -12.78
N LEU A 82 -3.30 8.27 -12.68
CA LEU A 82 -1.98 8.52 -12.13
C LEU A 82 -0.95 8.56 -13.26
N ARG A 83 -0.15 9.61 -13.32
CA ARG A 83 1.04 9.71 -14.17
C ARG A 83 2.28 9.79 -13.31
N LEU A 84 3.24 8.92 -13.52
CA LEU A 84 4.55 8.91 -12.88
C LEU A 84 5.61 9.20 -13.94
N SER A 85 6.31 10.32 -13.79
CA SER A 85 7.29 10.84 -14.76
C SER A 85 8.67 10.92 -14.11
N PRO A 86 9.53 9.91 -14.25
CA PRO A 86 10.91 10.01 -13.82
C PRO A 86 11.69 10.98 -14.75
N VAL A 87 12.75 11.55 -14.21
CA VAL A 87 13.60 12.47 -14.98
C VAL A 87 14.30 11.71 -16.12
N ASN A 88 14.20 12.23 -17.33
CA ASN A 88 14.82 11.67 -18.55
C ASN A 88 14.36 10.25 -18.96
N GLU A 89 13.24 9.79 -18.45
CA GLU A 89 12.65 8.50 -18.82
C GLU A 89 11.19 8.65 -19.27
N LYS A 90 10.65 7.59 -19.90
CA LYS A 90 9.22 7.52 -20.22
C LYS A 90 8.38 7.45 -18.94
N SER A 91 7.19 8.06 -18.98
CA SER A 91 6.23 7.96 -17.88
C SER A 91 5.57 6.59 -17.80
N LEU A 92 5.15 6.21 -16.60
CA LEU A 92 4.16 5.16 -16.36
C LEU A 92 2.81 5.83 -16.11
N PHE A 93 1.76 5.27 -16.67
CA PHE A 93 0.38 5.65 -16.45
C PHE A 93 -0.37 4.50 -15.80
N LEU A 94 -1.21 4.81 -14.83
CA LEU A 94 -2.26 3.92 -14.32
C LEU A 94 -3.57 4.67 -14.39
N TRP A 95 -4.62 4.04 -14.94
CA TRP A 95 -5.96 4.62 -14.94
C TRP A 95 -7.01 3.57 -14.59
N THR A 96 -8.13 4.06 -14.05
CA THR A 96 -9.30 3.24 -13.72
C THR A 96 -10.46 3.61 -14.62
N ASP A 97 -11.42 2.70 -14.71
CA ASP A 97 -12.72 2.92 -15.32
C ASP A 97 -13.79 2.78 -14.22
N ASN A 98 -14.76 3.70 -14.19
CA ASN A 98 -15.81 3.70 -13.15
C ASN A 98 -16.79 2.55 -13.24
N GLU A 99 -16.92 1.91 -14.39
CA GLU A 99 -17.89 0.83 -14.60
C GLU A 99 -17.34 -0.55 -14.32
N VAL A 100 -16.02 -0.66 -14.19
CA VAL A 100 -15.35 -1.96 -14.05
C VAL A 100 -14.24 -1.83 -13.01
N ASN A 101 -14.12 -2.80 -12.12
CA ASN A 101 -13.05 -2.88 -11.13
C ASN A 101 -11.69 -3.19 -11.79
N VAL A 102 -11.28 -2.36 -12.75
CA VAL A 102 -10.05 -2.56 -13.53
C VAL A 102 -9.15 -1.33 -13.44
N CYS A 103 -7.88 -1.59 -13.15
CA CYS A 103 -6.79 -0.63 -13.29
C CYS A 103 -5.93 -1.02 -14.49
N TYR A 104 -5.76 -0.13 -15.42
CA TYR A 104 -4.89 -0.31 -16.58
C TYR A 104 -3.54 0.34 -16.34
N LEU A 105 -2.45 -0.31 -16.75
CA LEU A 105 -1.09 0.23 -16.70
C LEU A 105 -0.47 0.27 -18.09
N CYS A 106 0.24 1.35 -18.41
CA CYS A 106 0.96 1.50 -19.67
C CYS A 106 2.18 2.42 -19.52
N GLY A 107 3.28 2.11 -20.20
CA GLY A 107 4.44 2.99 -20.32
C GLY A 107 5.73 2.40 -19.74
N ASN A 108 6.36 3.04 -18.78
CA ASN A 108 7.61 2.61 -18.17
C ASN A 108 7.39 1.47 -17.17
N TRP A 109 7.86 0.29 -17.52
CA TRP A 109 7.69 -0.93 -16.71
C TRP A 109 8.80 -1.14 -15.67
N SER A 110 9.48 -0.08 -15.20
CA SER A 110 10.43 -0.23 -14.10
C SER A 110 9.74 -0.71 -12.83
N ALA A 111 10.36 -1.66 -12.12
CA ALA A 111 9.79 -2.28 -10.93
C ALA A 111 9.35 -1.25 -9.87
N ARG A 112 10.13 -0.17 -9.69
CA ARG A 112 9.83 0.91 -8.75
C ARG A 112 8.52 1.62 -9.08
N LEU A 113 8.32 2.00 -10.35
CA LEU A 113 7.12 2.72 -10.79
C LEU A 113 5.89 1.80 -10.75
N VAL A 114 6.02 0.57 -11.24
CA VAL A 114 4.94 -0.43 -11.21
C VAL A 114 4.50 -0.71 -9.78
N ARG A 115 5.44 -0.92 -8.84
CA ARG A 115 5.14 -1.15 -7.43
C ARG A 115 4.33 0.00 -6.81
N PHE A 116 4.73 1.24 -7.10
CA PHE A 116 4.03 2.43 -6.60
C PHE A 116 2.65 2.58 -7.25
N ALA A 117 2.55 2.38 -8.57
CA ALA A 117 1.28 2.44 -9.27
C ALA A 117 0.29 1.38 -8.76
N LEU A 118 0.75 0.14 -8.53
CA LEU A 118 -0.08 -0.91 -7.94
C LEU A 118 -0.52 -0.57 -6.51
N TRP A 119 0.33 0.09 -5.71
CA TRP A 119 -0.04 0.55 -4.38
C TRP A 119 -1.19 1.57 -4.42
N ILE A 120 -1.10 2.58 -5.30
CA ILE A 120 -2.17 3.58 -5.49
C ILE A 120 -3.42 2.90 -6.06
N GLY A 121 -3.28 2.07 -7.10
CA GLY A 121 -4.42 1.36 -7.70
C GLY A 121 -5.13 0.44 -6.70
N TYR A 122 -4.37 -0.27 -5.85
CA TYR A 122 -4.92 -1.06 -4.76
C TYR A 122 -5.73 -0.18 -3.79
N GLY A 123 -5.18 0.96 -3.37
CA GLY A 123 -5.88 1.90 -2.50
C GLY A 123 -7.19 2.42 -3.11
N ILE A 124 -7.21 2.76 -4.41
CA ILE A 124 -8.42 3.18 -5.12
C ILE A 124 -9.48 2.06 -5.09
N GLN A 125 -9.09 0.82 -5.38
CA GLN A 125 -10.02 -0.31 -5.48
C GLN A 125 -10.57 -0.74 -4.12
N THR A 126 -9.82 -0.57 -3.04
CA THR A 126 -10.21 -1.03 -1.70
C THR A 126 -10.74 0.09 -0.79
N ALA A 127 -10.70 1.36 -1.24
CA ALA A 127 -11.13 2.51 -0.42
C ALA A 127 -12.59 2.42 0.06
N MET A 128 -13.48 1.83 -0.73
CA MET A 128 -14.91 1.64 -0.38
C MET A 128 -15.18 0.33 0.35
N SER A 129 -14.14 -0.46 0.65
CA SER A 129 -14.23 -1.76 1.32
C SER A 129 -13.58 -1.73 2.70
N ASP A 130 -13.70 -0.61 3.41
CA ASP A 130 -13.19 -0.41 4.78
C ASP A 130 -11.70 -0.79 4.95
N THR A 131 -10.92 -0.64 3.88
CA THR A 131 -9.53 -1.07 3.80
C THR A 131 -8.62 0.07 3.39
N VAL A 132 -7.52 0.25 4.13
CA VAL A 132 -6.55 1.31 3.88
C VAL A 132 -5.11 0.84 4.17
N ALA A 133 -4.18 1.18 3.28
CA ALA A 133 -2.76 1.06 3.58
C ALA A 133 -2.32 2.23 4.47
N ILE A 134 -1.60 1.95 5.55
CA ILE A 134 -1.16 2.98 6.51
C ILE A 134 0.37 3.10 6.46
N HIS A 135 0.88 4.30 6.15
CA HIS A 135 2.32 4.55 6.22
C HIS A 135 2.83 4.44 7.67
N SER A 136 3.29 3.26 8.02
CA SER A 136 3.68 2.90 9.39
C SER A 136 4.69 1.75 9.40
N SER A 137 5.33 1.54 10.55
CA SER A 137 6.05 0.31 10.83
C SER A 137 5.24 -0.52 11.82
N CYS A 138 5.01 -1.80 11.52
CA CYS A 138 4.11 -2.67 12.26
C CYS A 138 4.86 -3.78 13.00
N ILE A 139 4.70 -3.83 14.33
CA ILE A 139 5.17 -4.92 15.18
C ILE A 139 3.98 -5.78 15.62
N VAL A 140 4.21 -7.08 15.60
CA VAL A 140 3.33 -8.07 16.25
C VAL A 140 3.95 -8.50 17.55
N TYR A 141 3.19 -8.45 18.61
CA TYR A 141 3.58 -8.96 19.92
C TYR A 141 2.37 -9.58 20.63
N ARG A 142 2.54 -10.80 21.14
CA ARG A 142 1.45 -11.59 21.78
C ARG A 142 0.19 -11.66 20.91
N GLN A 143 0.36 -11.98 19.63
CA GLN A 143 -0.71 -12.13 18.64
C GLN A 143 -1.53 -10.83 18.38
N LYS A 144 -0.99 -9.67 18.69
CA LYS A 144 -1.61 -8.38 18.42
C LYS A 144 -0.64 -7.49 17.65
N ALA A 145 -1.18 -6.69 16.72
CA ALA A 145 -0.41 -5.74 15.93
C ALA A 145 -0.42 -4.34 16.56
N VAL A 146 0.72 -3.67 16.51
CA VAL A 146 0.87 -2.25 16.90
C VAL A 146 1.49 -1.50 15.74
N LEU A 147 0.85 -0.42 15.29
CA LEU A 147 1.32 0.46 14.24
C LEU A 147 2.08 1.66 14.83
N PHE A 148 3.31 1.87 14.39
CA PHE A 148 4.09 3.06 14.71
C PHE A 148 4.01 4.04 13.55
N LEU A 149 3.36 5.18 13.80
CA LEU A 149 3.10 6.25 12.85
C LEU A 149 4.11 7.39 13.01
N GLY A 150 4.28 8.18 11.98
CA GLY A 150 5.12 9.38 11.99
C GLY A 150 5.75 9.63 10.63
N GLU A 151 6.26 10.82 10.42
CA GLU A 151 6.95 11.21 9.19
C GLU A 151 8.23 10.40 8.96
N SER A 152 8.78 10.50 7.76
CA SER A 152 10.07 9.89 7.46
C SER A 152 11.13 10.43 8.42
N GLY A 153 11.96 9.56 8.98
CA GLY A 153 13.01 9.95 9.92
C GLY A 153 12.58 10.10 11.38
N THR A 154 11.29 9.98 11.75
CA THR A 154 10.84 10.06 13.16
C THR A 154 11.30 8.90 14.04
N GLY A 155 11.83 7.82 13.44
CA GLY A 155 12.34 6.67 14.19
C GLY A 155 11.40 5.46 14.23
N LYS A 156 10.41 5.36 13.33
CA LYS A 156 9.50 4.20 13.25
C LYS A 156 10.26 2.86 13.22
N SER A 157 11.13 2.67 12.23
CA SER A 157 11.91 1.42 12.07
C SER A 157 12.92 1.23 13.21
N THR A 158 13.44 2.30 13.80
CA THR A 158 14.28 2.20 15.00
C THR A 158 13.46 1.66 16.18
N HIS A 159 12.25 2.16 16.35
CA HIS A 159 11.38 1.75 17.45
C HIS A 159 10.97 0.28 17.32
N THR A 160 10.59 -0.16 16.12
CA THR A 160 10.25 -1.57 15.86
C THR A 160 11.45 -2.50 16.03
N ARG A 161 12.66 -2.07 15.65
CA ARG A 161 13.90 -2.82 15.91
C ARG A 161 14.15 -2.99 17.40
N LEU A 162 13.96 -1.94 18.22
CA LEU A 162 14.08 -2.04 19.69
C LEU A 162 13.06 -3.02 20.28
N TRP A 163 11.83 -3.07 19.74
CA TRP A 163 10.87 -4.09 20.16
C TRP A 163 11.38 -5.51 19.90
N GLN A 164 11.92 -5.76 18.70
CA GLN A 164 12.48 -7.08 18.37
C GLN A 164 13.68 -7.45 19.25
N GLU A 165 14.49 -6.46 19.62
CA GLU A 165 15.68 -6.65 20.44
C GLU A 165 15.34 -6.91 21.93
N TYR A 166 14.41 -6.14 22.48
CA TYR A 166 14.13 -6.14 23.93
C TYR A 166 12.84 -6.85 24.34
N ARG A 167 12.04 -7.34 23.40
CA ARG A 167 10.79 -8.06 23.67
C ARG A 167 10.79 -9.40 22.96
N ALA A 168 11.13 -10.46 23.70
CA ALA A 168 11.12 -11.82 23.17
C ALA A 168 9.75 -12.15 22.55
N GLY A 169 9.74 -12.61 21.28
CA GLY A 169 8.53 -12.90 20.52
C GLY A 169 7.91 -11.70 19.79
N ALA A 170 8.53 -10.51 19.85
CA ALA A 170 8.12 -9.40 18.96
C ALA A 170 8.65 -9.65 17.55
N VAL A 171 7.78 -9.51 16.54
CA VAL A 171 8.08 -9.78 15.13
C VAL A 171 7.64 -8.61 14.27
N LEU A 172 8.49 -8.16 13.36
CA LEU A 172 8.11 -7.18 12.34
C LEU A 172 7.13 -7.82 11.35
N LEU A 173 5.97 -7.21 11.15
CA LEU A 173 4.98 -7.63 10.16
C LEU A 173 5.18 -6.91 8.82
N ASN A 174 5.38 -5.60 8.87
CA ASN A 174 5.64 -4.77 7.70
C ASN A 174 6.35 -3.47 8.13
N ASP A 175 7.21 -2.90 7.29
CA ASP A 175 7.96 -1.67 7.57
C ASP A 175 7.76 -0.63 6.47
N ASP A 176 6.52 -0.26 6.20
CA ASP A 176 6.16 0.89 5.35
C ASP A 176 4.65 1.05 5.16
N SER A 177 3.99 0.02 4.62
CA SER A 177 2.60 0.11 4.20
C SER A 177 1.81 -1.16 4.56
N PRO A 178 1.70 -1.54 5.86
CA PRO A 178 0.74 -2.56 6.26
C PRO A 178 -0.67 -2.12 5.88
N VAL A 179 -1.54 -3.09 5.59
CA VAL A 179 -2.93 -2.86 5.23
C VAL A 179 -3.81 -3.06 6.46
N VAL A 180 -4.64 -2.08 6.77
CA VAL A 180 -5.65 -2.17 7.83
C VAL A 180 -7.00 -2.39 7.19
N HIS A 181 -7.71 -3.39 7.66
CA HIS A 181 -9.07 -3.73 7.22
C HIS A 181 -10.00 -3.78 8.44
N VAL A 182 -11.11 -3.05 8.37
CA VAL A 182 -12.16 -3.05 9.39
C VAL A 182 -13.20 -4.08 8.99
N GLU A 183 -13.18 -5.23 9.66
CA GLU A 183 -14.10 -6.33 9.45
C GLU A 183 -15.18 -6.36 10.56
N HIS A 184 -16.24 -7.11 10.35
CA HIS A 184 -17.28 -7.34 11.40
C HIS A 184 -16.71 -7.97 12.67
N THR A 185 -15.61 -8.71 12.55
CA THR A 185 -14.93 -9.40 13.65
C THR A 185 -13.94 -8.53 14.40
N GLY A 186 -13.62 -7.34 13.91
CA GLY A 186 -12.65 -6.43 14.50
C GLY A 186 -11.79 -5.70 13.46
N ILE A 187 -10.76 -5.03 13.93
CA ILE A 187 -9.80 -4.31 13.08
C ILE A 187 -8.55 -5.18 12.93
N TRP A 188 -8.23 -5.50 11.70
CA TRP A 188 -7.11 -6.38 11.35
C TRP A 188 -6.01 -5.65 10.63
N VAL A 189 -4.76 -5.99 10.93
CA VAL A 189 -3.58 -5.51 10.24
C VAL A 189 -2.95 -6.64 9.48
N TYR A 190 -2.78 -6.45 8.20
CA TYR A 190 -2.18 -7.40 7.27
C TYR A 190 -0.78 -6.92 6.85
N GLY A 191 0.12 -7.86 6.67
CA GLY A 191 1.32 -7.58 5.90
C GLY A 191 0.98 -7.30 4.44
N SER A 192 1.91 -6.69 3.72
CA SER A 192 1.69 -6.29 2.34
C SER A 192 2.96 -6.46 1.48
N PRO A 193 2.83 -6.45 0.14
CA PRO A 193 3.99 -6.45 -0.76
C PRO A 193 4.73 -5.11 -0.79
N TRP A 194 4.19 -4.09 -0.14
CA TRP A 194 4.76 -2.73 -0.07
C TRP A 194 5.51 -2.55 1.26
N SER A 195 6.80 -2.92 1.28
CA SER A 195 7.70 -2.71 2.42
C SER A 195 8.75 -1.66 2.08
N GLY A 196 9.24 -0.93 3.08
CA GLY A 196 10.21 0.13 2.93
C GLY A 196 11.67 -0.35 2.84
N LYS A 197 12.54 0.30 3.60
CA LYS A 197 13.98 -0.01 3.63
C LYS A 197 14.30 -1.39 4.18
N THR A 198 13.45 -1.90 5.07
CA THR A 198 13.58 -3.26 5.63
C THR A 198 12.64 -4.19 4.85
N PRO A 199 13.15 -5.04 3.95
CA PRO A 199 12.32 -6.02 3.26
C PRO A 199 11.59 -6.91 4.25
N CYS A 200 10.27 -6.80 4.30
CA CYS A 200 9.42 -7.61 5.18
C CYS A 200 8.09 -7.87 4.49
N TYR A 201 7.96 -9.06 3.93
CA TYR A 201 6.84 -9.45 3.09
C TYR A 201 6.18 -10.69 3.70
N LYS A 202 5.15 -10.49 4.52
CA LYS A 202 4.45 -11.56 5.22
C LYS A 202 2.97 -11.54 4.88
N ALA A 203 2.46 -12.63 4.33
CA ALA A 203 1.04 -12.83 4.07
C ALA A 203 0.31 -13.31 5.35
N GLU A 204 0.46 -12.53 6.42
CA GLU A 204 -0.09 -12.80 7.75
C GLU A 204 -0.99 -11.66 8.18
N ARG A 205 -1.92 -11.93 9.12
CA ARG A 205 -2.77 -10.90 9.73
C ARG A 205 -2.83 -11.03 11.24
N TYR A 206 -3.03 -9.91 11.90
CA TYR A 206 -3.18 -9.84 13.35
C TYR A 206 -4.18 -8.75 13.73
N GLU A 207 -4.90 -8.97 14.83
CA GLU A 207 -5.83 -7.96 15.34
C GLU A 207 -5.06 -6.71 15.82
N LEU A 208 -5.56 -5.53 15.47
CA LEU A 208 -4.98 -4.25 15.85
C LEU A 208 -5.14 -4.00 17.36
N ALA A 209 -4.04 -3.89 18.09
CA ALA A 209 -4.03 -3.45 19.49
C ALA A 209 -4.04 -1.93 19.63
N GLY A 210 -3.43 -1.22 18.69
CA GLY A 210 -3.39 0.23 18.71
C GLY A 210 -2.40 0.86 17.73
N CYS A 211 -2.53 2.18 17.60
CA CYS A 211 -1.63 3.01 16.80
C CYS A 211 -0.87 3.95 17.75
N VAL A 212 0.42 4.12 17.51
CA VAL A 212 1.31 5.01 18.28
C VAL A 212 1.93 6.01 17.32
N ARG A 213 1.55 7.29 17.42
CA ARG A 213 2.25 8.34 16.70
C ARG A 213 3.50 8.76 17.45
N LEU A 214 4.63 8.62 16.79
CA LEU A 214 5.94 9.00 17.33
C LEU A 214 6.20 10.48 17.07
N SER A 215 6.79 11.13 18.07
CA SER A 215 7.43 12.44 17.94
C SER A 215 8.77 12.42 18.68
N GLN A 216 9.73 13.21 18.20
CA GLN A 216 11.02 13.35 18.86
C GLN A 216 10.92 14.42 19.95
N GLU A 217 11.22 14.06 21.19
CA GLU A 217 11.14 14.90 22.38
C GLU A 217 12.39 14.72 23.24
N THR A 218 12.67 15.69 24.09
CA THR A 218 13.81 15.63 25.03
C THR A 218 13.57 14.66 26.19
N SER A 219 12.32 14.28 26.44
CA SER A 219 11.93 13.34 27.51
C SER A 219 10.90 12.33 27.00
N ASN A 220 10.95 11.11 27.51
CA ASN A 220 10.01 10.07 27.16
C ASN A 220 8.63 10.35 27.81
N ARG A 221 7.62 10.48 26.97
CA ARG A 221 6.23 10.67 27.41
C ARG A 221 5.29 9.89 26.49
N MET A 222 4.27 9.28 27.06
CA MET A 222 3.17 8.67 26.33
C MET A 222 1.84 9.26 26.79
N VAL A 223 1.00 9.67 25.85
CA VAL A 223 -0.30 10.27 26.10
C VAL A 223 -1.36 9.56 25.28
N ARG A 224 -2.45 9.14 25.91
CA ARG A 224 -3.62 8.62 25.19
C ARG A 224 -4.37 9.78 24.56
N LEU A 225 -4.62 9.69 23.25
CA LEU A 225 -5.35 10.71 22.50
C LEU A 225 -6.86 10.47 22.58
N GLY A 226 -7.65 11.54 22.63
CA GLY A 226 -9.09 11.48 22.37
C GLY A 226 -9.39 11.36 20.87
N ILE A 227 -10.63 11.06 20.52
CA ILE A 227 -11.06 10.70 19.15
C ILE A 227 -10.56 11.67 18.08
N LEU A 228 -10.82 12.97 18.19
CA LEU A 228 -10.42 13.98 17.21
C LEU A 228 -8.90 14.05 17.02
N ARG A 229 -8.14 13.99 18.12
CA ARG A 229 -6.67 13.98 18.08
C ARG A 229 -6.13 12.67 17.51
N SER A 230 -6.80 11.54 17.76
CA SER A 230 -6.43 10.25 17.17
C SER A 230 -6.62 10.27 15.65
N TYR A 231 -7.74 10.82 15.16
CA TYR A 231 -7.96 11.01 13.72
C TYR A 231 -6.87 11.90 13.10
N ALA A 232 -6.61 13.06 13.68
CA ALA A 232 -5.57 13.98 13.20
C ALA A 232 -4.16 13.35 13.23
N ALA A 233 -3.90 12.41 14.14
CA ALA A 233 -2.64 11.69 14.22
C ALA A 233 -2.53 10.57 13.16
N LEU A 234 -3.64 9.94 12.78
CA LEU A 234 -3.68 8.83 11.83
C LEU A 234 -3.74 9.33 10.37
N HIS A 235 -4.59 10.31 10.09
CA HIS A 235 -4.88 10.81 8.75
C HIS A 235 -3.64 11.11 7.87
N PRO A 236 -2.56 11.75 8.36
CA PRO A 236 -1.37 11.99 7.53
C PRO A 236 -0.60 10.73 7.15
N SER A 237 -0.94 9.58 7.72
CA SER A 237 -0.31 8.28 7.42
C SER A 237 -1.15 7.44 6.46
N SER A 238 -2.34 7.90 6.04
CA SER A 238 -3.11 7.29 4.97
C SER A 238 -2.70 7.87 3.60
N PRO A 239 -2.82 7.12 2.50
CA PRO A 239 -2.64 7.67 1.16
C PRO A 239 -3.67 8.77 0.86
N PRO A 240 -3.34 9.69 -0.03
CA PRO A 240 -4.23 10.78 -0.45
C PRO A 240 -5.46 10.27 -1.17
#